data_cfa246b3f544efd5551952bb3040d957
#
_entry.id   cfa246b3f544efd5551952bb3040d957
#
_cell.length_a   1.000
_cell.length_b   1.000
_cell.length_c   1.000
_cell.angle_alpha   90.00
_cell.angle_beta   90.00
_cell.angle_gamma   90.00
#
_symmetry.space_group_name_H-M   'P 1'
#
loop_
_entity.id
_entity.type
_entity.pdbx_description
1 polymer ?
#
loop_
_entity_poly.entity_id
_entity_poly.type
_entity_poly.pdbx_seq_one_letter_code
_entity_poly.pdbx_strand_id
1 'polypeptide(L)'
;MSTTVTCNNTLVLTIPDGFREMAAEERNKLNMLGDGPGKVFTDSDRHIIVSVGWRPLGFVTSLLLGTKDAVSNMKTSIRRAMEPYDFHEGSSCRRALGSETAEGFSYDYVAQDIDMYSEAYVTKHNKVFYYLYVYVRAELKEESLRVWDEILASAGWV
;
A
#
# COMPACT_ATOMS: atom_id res chain seq x y z
N MET A 1 -1.43 -19.70 -10.34
CA MET A 1 -0.03 -19.34 -10.64
C MET A 1 0.26 -17.91 -10.20
N SER A 2 1.36 -17.71 -9.50
CA SER A 2 1.77 -16.35 -9.13
C SER A 2 2.30 -15.59 -10.35
N THR A 3 2.22 -14.27 -10.29
CA THR A 3 2.64 -13.40 -11.39
C THR A 3 3.64 -12.38 -10.86
N THR A 4 4.75 -12.21 -11.56
CA THR A 4 5.71 -11.16 -11.25
C THR A 4 5.29 -9.87 -11.93
N VAL A 5 5.19 -8.80 -11.15
CA VAL A 5 4.82 -7.47 -11.65
C VAL A 5 5.94 -6.48 -11.34
N THR A 6 6.08 -5.49 -12.20
CA THR A 6 7.07 -4.42 -11.99
C THR A 6 6.33 -3.08 -11.91
N CYS A 7 6.57 -2.36 -10.83
CA CYS A 7 5.98 -1.05 -10.59
C CYS A 7 7.02 0.02 -10.84
N ASN A 8 6.68 1.02 -11.67
CA ASN A 8 7.57 2.10 -12.06
C ASN A 8 8.92 1.59 -12.64
N ASN A 9 8.89 0.46 -13.34
CA ASN A 9 10.08 -0.20 -13.92
C ASN A 9 11.19 -0.48 -12.88
N THR A 10 10.87 -0.47 -11.59
CA THR A 10 11.89 -0.50 -10.53
C THR A 10 11.54 -1.47 -9.40
N LEU A 11 10.35 -1.40 -8.84
CA LEU A 11 9.92 -2.29 -7.76
C LEU A 11 9.28 -3.54 -8.33
N VAL A 12 9.87 -4.69 -8.03
CA VAL A 12 9.38 -5.99 -8.51
C VAL A 12 8.70 -6.71 -7.36
N LEU A 13 7.47 -7.17 -7.58
CA LEU A 13 6.69 -7.93 -6.61
C LEU A 13 6.16 -9.19 -7.25
N THR A 14 6.06 -10.27 -6.47
CA THR A 14 5.35 -11.47 -6.89
C THR A 14 3.95 -11.45 -6.28
N ILE A 15 2.95 -11.42 -7.14
CA ILE A 15 1.54 -11.38 -6.75
C ILE A 15 1.01 -12.81 -6.80
N PRO A 16 0.49 -13.34 -5.68
CA PRO A 16 -0.01 -14.72 -5.66
C PRO A 16 -1.19 -14.95 -6.59
N ASP A 17 -1.47 -16.22 -6.84
CA ASP A 17 -2.64 -16.62 -7.61
C ASP A 17 -3.92 -16.14 -6.92
N GLY A 18 -4.93 -15.82 -7.69
CA GLY A 18 -6.21 -15.29 -7.19
C GLY A 18 -6.36 -13.79 -7.33
N PHE A 19 -5.26 -13.06 -7.47
CA PHE A 19 -5.29 -11.62 -7.70
C PHE A 19 -5.42 -11.28 -9.18
N ARG A 20 -6.06 -10.15 -9.43
CA ARG A 20 -6.05 -9.51 -10.76
C ARG A 20 -5.70 -8.03 -10.59
N GLU A 21 -5.12 -7.43 -11.60
CA GLU A 21 -4.88 -6.00 -11.59
C GLU A 21 -6.18 -5.27 -11.89
N MET A 22 -6.50 -4.23 -11.12
CA MET A 22 -7.66 -3.38 -11.38
C MET A 22 -7.40 -2.47 -12.58
N ALA A 23 -8.39 -2.34 -13.45
CA ALA A 23 -8.37 -1.33 -14.51
C ALA A 23 -8.43 0.08 -13.90
N ALA A 24 -7.91 1.06 -14.63
CA ALA A 24 -7.90 2.45 -14.17
C ALA A 24 -9.30 2.95 -13.79
N GLU A 25 -10.31 2.57 -14.53
CA GLU A 25 -11.71 2.95 -14.25
C GLU A 25 -12.20 2.41 -12.91
N GLU A 26 -11.88 1.16 -12.58
CA GLU A 26 -12.26 0.54 -11.31
C GLU A 26 -11.63 1.27 -10.12
N ARG A 27 -10.32 1.51 -10.20
CA ARG A 27 -9.61 2.17 -9.09
C ARG A 27 -10.02 3.63 -8.93
N ASN A 28 -10.39 4.32 -10.02
CA ASN A 28 -10.90 5.69 -9.95
C ASN A 28 -12.25 5.74 -9.24
N LYS A 29 -13.13 4.78 -9.49
CA LYS A 29 -14.43 4.67 -8.80
C LYS A 29 -14.26 4.46 -7.31
N LEU A 30 -13.22 3.72 -6.90
CA LEU A 30 -12.92 3.47 -5.50
C LEU A 30 -12.03 4.55 -4.87
N ASN A 31 -11.69 5.58 -5.67
CA ASN A 31 -10.82 6.68 -5.26
C ASN A 31 -9.48 6.19 -4.71
N MET A 32 -8.93 5.16 -5.33
CA MET A 32 -7.64 4.59 -4.94
C MET A 32 -6.51 5.29 -5.68
N LEU A 33 -5.39 5.51 -5.00
CA LEU A 33 -4.19 6.19 -5.52
C LEU A 33 -4.37 7.68 -5.83
N GLY A 34 -5.56 8.23 -5.66
CA GLY A 34 -5.82 9.62 -6.05
C GLY A 34 -5.45 9.85 -7.51
N ASP A 35 -4.71 10.90 -7.80
CA ASP A 35 -4.26 11.26 -9.16
C ASP A 35 -2.87 10.70 -9.49
N GLY A 36 -2.25 9.98 -8.56
CA GLY A 36 -0.89 9.49 -8.74
C GLY A 36 -0.79 8.23 -9.58
N PRO A 37 0.39 7.97 -10.15
CA PRO A 37 0.62 6.72 -10.84
C PRO A 37 0.67 5.56 -9.85
N GLY A 38 0.25 4.38 -10.32
CA GLY A 38 0.26 3.20 -9.47
C GLY A 38 -0.43 2.00 -10.10
N LYS A 39 -0.45 0.92 -9.33
CA LYS A 39 -1.16 -0.31 -9.68
C LYS A 39 -1.93 -0.80 -8.47
N VAL A 40 -3.10 -1.37 -8.71
CA VAL A 40 -3.94 -1.95 -7.67
C VAL A 40 -4.28 -3.37 -8.06
N PHE A 41 -4.13 -4.28 -7.12
CA PHE A 41 -4.43 -5.70 -7.31
C PHE A 41 -5.50 -6.13 -6.31
N THR A 42 -6.45 -6.92 -6.75
CA THR A 42 -7.53 -7.39 -5.89
C THR A 42 -7.73 -8.89 -6.00
N ASP A 43 -8.02 -9.51 -4.88
CA ASP A 43 -8.50 -10.89 -4.80
C ASP A 43 -9.91 -10.84 -4.22
N SER A 44 -10.90 -10.97 -5.08
CA SER A 44 -12.31 -10.85 -4.69
C SER A 44 -12.76 -11.97 -3.76
N ASP A 45 -12.19 -13.17 -3.90
CA ASP A 45 -12.57 -14.31 -3.07
C ASP A 45 -12.07 -14.18 -1.63
N ARG A 46 -10.85 -13.68 -1.47
CA ARG A 46 -10.25 -13.46 -0.15
C ARG A 46 -10.49 -12.04 0.39
N HIS A 47 -11.10 -11.17 -0.39
CA HIS A 47 -11.39 -9.78 -0.03
C HIS A 47 -10.13 -8.99 0.36
N ILE A 48 -9.09 -9.12 -0.46
CA ILE A 48 -7.82 -8.42 -0.26
C ILE A 48 -7.61 -7.43 -1.41
N ILE A 49 -7.22 -6.21 -1.06
CA ILE A 49 -6.79 -5.22 -2.05
C ILE A 49 -5.38 -4.78 -1.68
N VAL A 50 -4.49 -4.78 -2.66
CA VAL A 50 -3.12 -4.31 -2.52
C VAL A 50 -2.91 -3.15 -3.50
N SER A 51 -2.42 -2.04 -3.01
CA SER A 51 -2.19 -0.85 -3.80
C SER A 51 -0.72 -0.46 -3.73
N VAL A 52 -0.13 -0.16 -4.88
CA VAL A 52 1.24 0.33 -4.97
C VAL A 52 1.23 1.62 -5.77
N GLY A 53 1.59 2.72 -5.12
CA GLY A 53 1.72 4.02 -5.78
C GLY A 53 3.16 4.50 -5.73
N TRP A 54 3.52 5.45 -6.58
CA TRP A 54 4.85 6.06 -6.55
C TRP A 54 4.79 7.52 -6.93
N ARG A 55 5.73 8.27 -6.36
CA ARG A 55 5.82 9.70 -6.58
C ARG A 55 7.29 10.08 -6.78
N PRO A 56 7.71 10.41 -8.01
CA PRO A 56 9.05 10.92 -8.25
C PRO A 56 9.24 12.27 -7.57
N LEU A 57 10.45 12.51 -7.03
CA LEU A 57 10.80 13.74 -6.36
C LEU A 57 11.80 14.53 -7.22
N GLY A 58 11.67 15.85 -7.22
CA GLY A 58 12.69 16.72 -7.78
C GLY A 58 13.98 16.63 -6.96
N PHE A 59 15.10 17.03 -7.54
CA PHE A 59 16.42 16.91 -6.90
C PHE A 59 16.45 17.58 -5.52
N VAL A 60 15.99 18.82 -5.43
CA VAL A 60 15.99 19.58 -4.17
C VAL A 60 15.04 18.96 -3.16
N THR A 61 13.83 18.62 -3.61
CA THR A 61 12.82 17.97 -2.74
C THR A 61 13.34 16.63 -2.21
N SER A 62 14.04 15.87 -3.03
CA SER A 62 14.62 14.59 -2.63
C SER A 62 15.66 14.74 -1.52
N LEU A 63 16.40 15.84 -1.49
CA LEU A 63 17.38 16.13 -0.44
C LEU A 63 16.71 16.54 0.86
N LEU A 64 15.53 17.18 0.79
CA LEU A 64 14.86 17.76 1.94
C LEU A 64 13.85 16.81 2.60
N LEU A 65 13.23 15.91 1.84
CA LEU A 65 12.19 15.01 2.35
C LEU A 65 12.72 13.60 2.55
N GLY A 66 12.61 13.12 3.77
CA GLY A 66 12.92 11.74 4.13
C GLY A 66 11.67 10.88 4.29
N THR A 67 11.87 9.61 4.58
CA THR A 67 10.78 8.64 4.79
C THR A 67 9.89 9.05 5.96
N LYS A 68 10.46 9.61 7.04
CA LYS A 68 9.67 10.06 8.21
C LYS A 68 8.68 11.16 7.84
N ASP A 69 9.08 12.09 6.99
CA ASP A 69 8.21 13.16 6.52
C ASP A 69 7.06 12.59 5.68
N ALA A 70 7.38 11.62 4.83
CA ALA A 70 6.40 10.95 3.99
C ALA A 70 5.40 10.16 4.84
N VAL A 71 5.85 9.47 5.89
CA VAL A 71 4.95 8.75 6.82
C VAL A 71 4.02 9.73 7.51
N SER A 72 4.54 10.85 8.02
CA SER A 72 3.73 11.87 8.69
C SER A 72 2.67 12.44 7.77
N ASN A 73 3.04 12.77 6.53
CA ASN A 73 2.11 13.28 5.53
C ASN A 73 1.05 12.24 5.16
N MET A 74 1.47 10.99 5.01
CA MET A 74 0.58 9.87 4.70
C MET A 74 -0.46 9.66 5.81
N LYS A 75 -0.03 9.69 7.08
CA LYS A 75 -0.93 9.58 8.23
C LYS A 75 -1.99 10.68 8.21
N THR A 76 -1.57 11.92 7.98
CA THR A 76 -2.49 13.05 7.95
C THR A 76 -3.52 12.90 6.83
N SER A 77 -3.07 12.49 5.64
CA SER A 77 -3.95 12.30 4.49
C SER A 77 -4.95 11.16 4.73
N ILE A 78 -4.48 10.04 5.26
CA ILE A 78 -5.34 8.88 5.55
C ILE A 78 -6.35 9.21 6.63
N ARG A 79 -5.91 9.83 7.73
CA ARG A 79 -6.80 10.23 8.83
C ARG A 79 -7.92 11.12 8.31
N ARG A 80 -7.58 12.09 7.46
CA ARG A 80 -8.56 13.03 6.90
C ARG A 80 -9.54 12.31 5.97
N ALA A 81 -9.03 11.42 5.12
CA ALA A 81 -9.85 10.68 4.17
C ALA A 81 -10.76 9.65 4.85
N MET A 82 -10.30 9.04 5.95
CA MET A 82 -11.00 7.95 6.63
C MET A 82 -11.85 8.38 7.80
N GLU A 83 -11.84 9.67 8.16
CA GLU A 83 -12.62 10.20 9.27
C GLU A 83 -14.09 9.77 9.25
N PRO A 84 -14.81 9.80 8.11
CA PRO A 84 -16.20 9.36 8.06
C PRO A 84 -16.42 7.86 8.26
N TYR A 85 -15.37 7.07 8.29
CA TYR A 85 -15.43 5.61 8.29
C TYR A 85 -15.00 4.98 9.62
N ASP A 86 -15.25 5.67 10.74
CA ASP A 86 -14.88 5.18 12.08
C ASP A 86 -13.40 4.79 12.17
N PHE A 87 -12.55 5.72 11.78
CA PHE A 87 -11.10 5.51 11.71
C PHE A 87 -10.48 5.43 13.11
N HIS A 88 -9.64 4.38 13.32
CA HIS A 88 -8.82 4.22 14.53
C HIS A 88 -7.39 3.91 14.14
N GLU A 89 -6.47 4.79 14.50
CA GLU A 89 -5.05 4.56 14.26
C GLU A 89 -4.54 3.42 15.14
N GLY A 90 -3.79 2.50 14.54
CA GLY A 90 -3.18 1.37 15.25
C GLY A 90 -1.74 1.64 15.61
N SER A 91 -0.87 0.70 15.28
CA SER A 91 0.54 0.73 15.66
C SER A 91 1.43 1.20 14.52
N SER A 92 2.60 1.75 14.87
CA SER A 92 3.67 1.97 13.90
C SER A 92 4.17 0.63 13.40
N CYS A 93 4.48 0.56 12.10
CA CYS A 93 4.93 -0.65 11.43
C CYS A 93 6.23 -0.38 10.68
N ARG A 94 7.05 -1.41 10.57
CA ARG A 94 8.30 -1.35 9.82
C ARG A 94 8.53 -2.70 9.14
N ARG A 95 8.86 -2.66 7.85
CA ARG A 95 9.06 -3.88 7.06
C ARG A 95 10.25 -3.75 6.14
N ALA A 96 10.94 -4.86 5.93
CA ALA A 96 11.91 -4.94 4.85
C ALA A 96 11.16 -5.01 3.51
N LEU A 97 11.66 -4.28 2.52
CA LEU A 97 11.14 -4.27 1.17
C LEU A 97 12.34 -4.40 0.22
N GLY A 98 12.78 -5.65 0.00
CA GLY A 98 14.05 -5.89 -0.66
C GLY A 98 15.20 -5.31 0.17
N SER A 99 16.03 -4.51 -0.45
CA SER A 99 17.17 -3.83 0.22
C SER A 99 16.76 -2.56 0.96
N GLU A 100 15.51 -2.11 0.81
CA GLU A 100 15.02 -0.91 1.49
C GLU A 100 14.20 -1.27 2.72
N THR A 101 13.99 -0.30 3.60
CA THR A 101 13.09 -0.43 4.74
C THR A 101 11.89 0.47 4.53
N ALA A 102 10.70 -0.12 4.57
CA ALA A 102 9.45 0.62 4.51
C ALA A 102 8.95 0.90 5.92
N GLU A 103 8.46 2.09 6.16
CA GLU A 103 7.89 2.51 7.44
C GLU A 103 6.45 2.97 7.24
N GLY A 104 5.63 2.74 8.24
CA GLY A 104 4.23 3.07 8.13
C GLY A 104 3.45 2.81 9.39
N PHE A 105 2.17 2.53 9.25
CA PHE A 105 1.29 2.28 10.37
C PHE A 105 0.09 1.44 9.96
N SER A 106 -0.56 0.85 10.97
CA SER A 106 -1.81 0.14 10.79
C SER A 106 -2.99 1.00 11.24
N TYR A 107 -4.17 0.69 10.74
CA TYR A 107 -5.39 1.34 11.20
C TYR A 107 -6.61 0.45 10.93
N ASP A 108 -7.67 0.71 11.70
CA ASP A 108 -8.96 0.05 11.54
C ASP A 108 -9.98 1.07 11.05
N TYR A 109 -10.95 0.62 10.29
CA TYR A 109 -12.06 1.45 9.84
C TYR A 109 -13.26 0.58 9.49
N VAL A 110 -14.41 1.21 9.25
CA VAL A 110 -15.64 0.51 8.87
C VAL A 110 -16.09 1.01 7.50
N ALA A 111 -16.31 0.12 6.58
CA ALA A 111 -16.80 0.42 5.24
C ALA A 111 -18.03 -0.45 4.95
N GLN A 112 -19.18 0.17 4.67
CA GLN A 112 -20.42 -0.54 4.36
C GLN A 112 -20.78 -1.58 5.43
N ASP A 113 -20.66 -1.18 6.70
CA ASP A 113 -20.91 -2.02 7.89
C ASP A 113 -19.97 -3.21 8.05
N ILE A 114 -18.83 -3.20 7.34
CA ILE A 114 -17.81 -4.24 7.44
C ILE A 114 -16.60 -3.67 8.16
N ASP A 115 -16.14 -4.37 9.21
CA ASP A 115 -14.92 -4.02 9.91
C ASP A 115 -13.71 -4.33 9.02
N MET A 116 -12.87 -3.33 8.80
CA MET A 116 -11.72 -3.40 7.93
C MET A 116 -10.43 -3.12 8.70
N TYR A 117 -9.34 -3.70 8.21
CA TYR A 117 -8.00 -3.46 8.71
C TYR A 117 -7.09 -3.08 7.53
N SER A 118 -6.18 -2.16 7.75
CA SER A 118 -5.24 -1.72 6.72
C SER A 118 -3.86 -1.48 7.30
N GLU A 119 -2.85 -1.67 6.47
CA GLU A 119 -1.49 -1.22 6.73
C GLU A 119 -1.05 -0.35 5.56
N ALA A 120 -0.37 0.74 5.89
CA ALA A 120 0.13 1.69 4.91
C ALA A 120 1.63 1.88 5.14
N TYR A 121 2.41 1.72 4.07
CA TYR A 121 3.87 1.83 4.12
C TYR A 121 4.39 2.80 3.10
N VAL A 122 5.51 3.42 3.40
CA VAL A 122 6.25 4.23 2.45
C VAL A 122 7.74 3.94 2.55
N THR A 123 8.42 3.90 1.41
CA THR A 123 9.87 3.84 1.34
C THR A 123 10.36 4.75 0.23
N LYS A 124 11.62 5.14 0.32
CA LYS A 124 12.26 6.00 -0.69
C LYS A 124 13.34 5.19 -1.39
N HIS A 125 13.31 5.19 -2.72
CA HIS A 125 14.31 4.51 -3.53
C HIS A 125 14.59 5.34 -4.77
N ASN A 126 15.86 5.69 -5.01
CA ASN A 126 16.30 6.49 -6.16
C ASN A 126 15.45 7.75 -6.40
N LYS A 127 15.25 8.56 -5.36
CA LYS A 127 14.50 9.82 -5.42
C LYS A 127 13.02 9.65 -5.75
N VAL A 128 12.47 8.47 -5.47
CA VAL A 128 11.05 8.17 -5.66
C VAL A 128 10.50 7.63 -4.35
N PHE A 129 9.35 8.14 -3.92
CA PHE A 129 8.60 7.53 -2.84
C PHE A 129 7.68 6.46 -3.40
N TYR A 130 7.70 5.28 -2.75
CA TYR A 130 6.80 4.16 -3.05
C TYR A 130 5.87 3.98 -1.87
N TYR A 131 4.56 3.96 -2.14
CA TYR A 131 3.51 3.80 -1.14
C TYR A 131 2.85 2.46 -1.37
N LEU A 132 2.79 1.64 -0.33
CA LEU A 132 2.20 0.31 -0.39
C LEU A 132 1.10 0.19 0.64
N TYR A 133 -0.09 -0.19 0.20
CA TYR A 133 -1.26 -0.32 1.08
C TYR A 133 -1.85 -1.71 0.93
N VAL A 134 -2.32 -2.27 2.04
CA VAL A 134 -3.15 -3.47 2.03
C VAL A 134 -4.46 -3.16 2.75
N TYR A 135 -5.55 -3.64 2.17
CA TYR A 135 -6.90 -3.50 2.73
C TYR A 135 -7.48 -4.90 2.87
N VAL A 136 -7.85 -5.29 4.08
CA VAL A 136 -8.36 -6.63 4.37
C VAL A 136 -9.57 -6.52 5.30
N ARG A 137 -10.42 -7.55 5.30
CA ARG A 137 -11.50 -7.64 6.29
C ARG A 137 -10.90 -8.03 7.64
N ALA A 138 -11.34 -7.38 8.70
CA ALA A 138 -10.85 -7.64 10.06
C ALA A 138 -11.08 -9.10 10.47
N GLU A 139 -12.20 -9.70 10.08
CA GLU A 139 -12.52 -11.10 10.37
C GLU A 139 -11.60 -12.11 9.69
N LEU A 140 -10.94 -11.71 8.59
CA LEU A 140 -10.01 -12.54 7.82
C LEU A 140 -8.56 -12.09 7.98
N LYS A 141 -8.29 -11.21 8.91
CA LYS A 141 -7.01 -10.51 9.08
C LYS A 141 -5.82 -11.45 9.13
N GLU A 142 -5.90 -12.51 9.93
CA GLU A 142 -4.77 -13.41 10.12
C GLU A 142 -4.34 -14.09 8.81
N GLU A 143 -5.29 -14.63 8.09
CA GLU A 143 -5.03 -15.29 6.80
C GLU A 143 -4.57 -14.30 5.74
N SER A 144 -5.23 -13.15 5.68
CA SER A 144 -4.94 -12.11 4.68
C SER A 144 -3.56 -11.50 4.88
N LEU A 145 -3.13 -11.31 6.12
CA LEU A 145 -1.79 -10.78 6.39
C LEU A 145 -0.68 -11.76 6.06
N ARG A 146 -0.94 -13.07 6.06
CA ARG A 146 0.02 -14.05 5.55
C ARG A 146 0.28 -13.84 4.07
N VAL A 147 -0.79 -13.57 3.31
CA VAL A 147 -0.68 -13.27 1.88
C VAL A 147 0.09 -11.96 1.67
N TRP A 148 -0.22 -10.94 2.47
CA TRP A 148 0.49 -9.67 2.44
C TRP A 148 1.98 -9.85 2.73
N ASP A 149 2.31 -10.66 3.74
CA ASP A 149 3.70 -10.96 4.10
C ASP A 149 4.45 -11.63 2.96
N GLU A 150 3.81 -12.53 2.23
CA GLU A 150 4.40 -13.18 1.05
C GLU A 150 4.70 -12.17 -0.05
N ILE A 151 3.78 -11.25 -0.29
CA ILE A 151 3.97 -10.20 -1.30
C ILE A 151 5.16 -9.31 -0.93
N LEU A 152 5.21 -8.83 0.31
CA LEU A 152 6.31 -7.98 0.78
C LEU A 152 7.65 -8.71 0.76
N ALA A 153 7.67 -9.98 1.16
CA ALA A 153 8.89 -10.79 1.15
C ALA A 153 9.44 -11.03 -0.25
N SER A 154 8.59 -10.95 -1.29
CA SER A 154 8.98 -11.13 -2.68
C SER A 154 9.64 -9.89 -3.29
N ALA A 155 9.61 -8.76 -2.60
CA ALA A 155 10.02 -7.47 -3.16
C ALA A 155 11.49 -7.43 -3.55
N GLY A 156 11.75 -6.83 -4.69
CA GLY A 156 13.10 -6.57 -5.18
C GLY A 156 13.14 -5.27 -5.97
N TRP A 157 14.33 -4.74 -6.14
CA TRP A 157 14.57 -3.50 -6.87
C TRP A 157 15.42 -3.79 -8.10
N VAL A 158 15.03 -3.23 -9.21
CA VAL A 158 15.75 -3.37 -10.49
C VAL A 158 16.62 -2.14 -10.77
#